data_6993b4bd327d747a628727be6e0ae6ca
#
_entry.id   6993b4bd327d747a628727be6e0ae6ca
#
_cell.length_a   1.000
_cell.length_b   1.000
_cell.length_c   1.000
_cell.angle_alpha   90.00
_cell.angle_beta   90.00
_cell.angle_gamma   90.00
#
_symmetry.space_group_name_H-M   'P 1'
#
loop_
_entity.id
_entity.type
_entity.pdbx_description
1 polymer ?
#
loop_
_entity_poly.entity_id
_entity_poly.type
_entity_poly.pdbx_seq_one_letter_code
_entity_poly.pdbx_strand_id
1 'polypeptide(L)'
;METTAAVMTDKSALISDVKERVQDIYLAISWRELKRDYFNNGKSMSWFQHKIYGIDGNGGVGGFTPQEIEQLRGALCDLSDRIRRAADNLSPASILPY
;
A
#
# COMPACT_ATOMS: atom_id res chain seq x y z
N MET A 1 7.03 -29.99 14.70
CA MET A 1 6.63 -29.42 14.46
C MET A 1 6.18 -28.72 13.82
N GLU A 2 6.34 -28.47 13.80
CA GLU A 2 5.96 -27.86 13.44
C GLU A 2 5.45 -27.11 12.76
N THR A 3 5.00 -27.62 12.12
CA THR A 3 4.06 -26.70 12.09
C THR A 3 4.23 -25.45 11.42
N THR A 4 5.27 -25.12 11.14
CA THR A 4 5.68 -23.92 10.53
C THR A 4 5.00 -23.65 9.22
N ALA A 5 4.84 -24.69 8.42
CA ALA A 5 4.19 -24.54 7.14
C ALA A 5 2.76 -24.03 7.31
N ALA A 6 2.10 -24.49 8.32
CA ALA A 6 0.74 -24.07 8.57
C ALA A 6 0.69 -22.58 8.87
N VAL A 7 1.68 -22.10 9.57
CA VAL A 7 1.74 -20.67 9.89
C VAL A 7 1.83 -19.84 8.62
N MET A 8 2.56 -20.33 7.64
CA MET A 8 2.75 -19.56 6.42
C MET A 8 1.47 -19.43 5.60
N THR A 9 0.54 -20.36 5.76
CA THR A 9 -0.72 -20.31 5.04
C THR A 9 -1.87 -19.85 5.90
N ASP A 10 -1.59 -19.51 7.14
CA ASP A 10 -2.62 -19.11 8.09
C ASP A 10 -3.12 -17.71 7.76
N LYS A 11 -4.41 -17.61 7.49
CA LYS A 11 -5.02 -16.34 7.17
C LYS A 11 -4.98 -15.35 8.34
N SER A 12 -4.81 -15.85 9.56
CA SER A 12 -4.72 -14.96 10.70
C SER A 12 -3.45 -14.10 10.67
N ALA A 13 -2.47 -14.46 9.85
CA ALA A 13 -1.27 -13.66 9.67
C ALA A 13 -1.48 -12.52 8.69
N LEU A 14 -2.60 -12.49 7.97
CA LEU A 14 -2.88 -11.44 7.01
C LEU A 14 -3.36 -10.17 7.72
N ILE A 15 -2.91 -9.04 7.22
CA ILE A 15 -3.36 -7.75 7.73
C ILE A 15 -4.55 -7.33 6.88
N SER A 16 -5.73 -7.35 7.48
CA SER A 16 -6.99 -7.15 6.76
C SER A 16 -7.66 -5.81 7.01
N ASP A 17 -7.09 -4.98 7.87
CA ASP A 17 -7.69 -3.70 8.22
C ASP A 17 -6.94 -2.50 7.62
N VAL A 18 -6.28 -2.71 6.49
CA VAL A 18 -5.49 -1.65 5.86
C VAL A 18 -6.37 -0.47 5.45
N LYS A 19 -7.57 -0.75 4.92
CA LYS A 19 -8.45 0.33 4.50
C LYS A 19 -8.71 1.31 5.64
N GLU A 20 -8.93 0.79 6.83
CA GLU A 20 -9.15 1.64 8.00
C GLU A 20 -7.89 2.40 8.39
N ARG A 21 -6.74 1.73 8.30
CA ARG A 21 -5.49 2.35 8.71
C ARG A 21 -5.07 3.47 7.77
N VAL A 22 -5.47 3.40 6.49
CA VAL A 22 -5.12 4.44 5.53
C VAL A 22 -6.30 5.34 5.19
N GLN A 23 -7.35 5.29 5.97
CA GLN A 23 -8.59 6.00 5.70
C GLN A 23 -8.36 7.50 5.53
N ASP A 24 -7.48 8.06 6.33
CA ASP A 24 -7.17 9.49 6.30
C ASP A 24 -6.67 9.94 4.93
N ILE A 25 -5.93 9.08 4.26
CA ILE A 25 -5.30 9.45 2.99
C ILE A 25 -5.91 8.72 1.81
N TYR A 26 -6.92 7.89 2.04
CA TYR A 26 -7.40 6.97 1.02
C TYR A 26 -7.83 7.68 -0.25
N LEU A 27 -8.56 8.78 -0.11
CA LEU A 27 -9.06 9.52 -1.27
C LEU A 27 -8.03 10.50 -1.85
N ALA A 28 -6.92 10.68 -1.17
CA ALA A 28 -5.89 11.61 -1.62
C ALA A 28 -4.83 10.94 -2.48
N ILE A 29 -4.85 9.61 -2.56
CA ILE A 29 -3.81 8.86 -3.25
C ILE A 29 -4.43 8.08 -4.40
N SER A 30 -3.73 8.07 -5.53
CA SER A 30 -4.09 7.19 -6.63
C SER A 30 -3.50 5.81 -6.34
N TRP A 31 -4.33 4.90 -5.87
CA TRP A 31 -3.87 3.55 -5.54
C TRP A 31 -3.48 2.77 -6.78
N ARG A 32 -4.08 3.10 -7.93
CA ARG A 32 -3.68 2.51 -9.20
C ARG A 32 -2.24 2.87 -9.54
N GLU A 33 -1.89 4.13 -9.38
CA GLU A 33 -0.53 4.59 -9.68
C GLU A 33 0.45 4.04 -8.65
N LEU A 34 0.04 3.97 -7.41
CA LEU A 34 0.89 3.43 -6.35
C LEU A 34 1.18 1.96 -6.63
N LYS A 35 0.15 1.20 -7.03
CA LYS A 35 0.36 -0.20 -7.36
C LYS A 35 1.32 -0.32 -8.55
N ARG A 36 1.14 0.50 -9.57
CA ARG A 36 2.00 0.45 -10.75
C ARG A 36 3.45 0.70 -10.38
N ASP A 37 3.69 1.70 -9.53
CA ASP A 37 5.05 2.12 -9.22
C ASP A 37 5.74 1.24 -8.19
N TYR A 38 4.98 0.68 -7.25
CA TYR A 38 5.58 0.00 -6.10
C TYR A 38 5.19 -1.48 -5.99
N PHE A 39 4.16 -1.91 -6.69
CA PHE A 39 3.71 -3.31 -6.67
C PHE A 39 3.59 -3.82 -8.10
N ASN A 40 4.64 -3.64 -8.87
CA ASN A 40 4.63 -4.04 -10.28
C ASN A 40 4.93 -5.54 -10.37
N ASN A 41 3.96 -6.35 -10.01
CA ASN A 41 4.11 -7.79 -9.90
C ASN A 41 3.28 -8.57 -10.91
N GLY A 42 2.70 -7.88 -11.89
CA GLY A 42 1.86 -8.53 -12.89
C GLY A 42 0.46 -8.85 -12.42
N LYS A 43 0.14 -8.58 -11.19
CA LYS A 43 -1.21 -8.79 -10.67
C LYS A 43 -2.12 -7.65 -11.07
N SER A 44 -3.43 -7.92 -11.07
CA SER A 44 -4.42 -6.92 -11.47
C SER A 44 -4.66 -5.88 -10.37
N MET A 45 -5.29 -4.79 -10.76
CA MET A 45 -5.71 -3.80 -9.77
C MET A 45 -6.75 -4.39 -8.81
N SER A 46 -7.55 -5.31 -9.31
CA SER A 46 -8.53 -6.00 -8.48
C SER A 46 -7.84 -6.76 -7.35
N TRP A 47 -6.74 -7.43 -7.65
CA TRP A 47 -5.93 -8.11 -6.65
C TRP A 47 -5.51 -7.14 -5.54
N PHE A 48 -5.05 -5.97 -5.94
CA PHE A 48 -4.57 -4.98 -4.99
C PHE A 48 -5.70 -4.42 -4.13
N GLN A 49 -6.84 -4.14 -4.77
CA GLN A 49 -8.00 -3.63 -4.05
C GLN A 49 -8.55 -4.64 -3.06
N HIS A 50 -8.57 -5.91 -3.42
CA HIS A 50 -9.00 -6.94 -2.48
C HIS A 50 -8.12 -6.95 -1.24
N LYS A 51 -6.81 -6.78 -1.43
CA LYS A 51 -5.90 -6.73 -0.29
C LYS A 51 -6.16 -5.52 0.60
N ILE A 52 -6.42 -4.37 -0.01
CA ILE A 52 -6.71 -3.17 0.76
C ILE A 52 -7.99 -3.34 1.56
N TYR A 53 -9.01 -3.95 0.96
CA TYR A 53 -10.29 -4.15 1.62
C TYR A 53 -10.30 -5.33 2.59
N GLY A 54 -9.25 -6.13 2.60
CA GLY A 54 -9.17 -7.24 3.53
C GLY A 54 -10.03 -8.43 3.14
N ILE A 55 -10.28 -8.60 1.85
CA ILE A 55 -11.08 -9.72 1.35
C ILE A 55 -10.27 -10.52 0.35
N ASP A 56 -10.66 -11.78 0.15
CA ASP A 56 -10.07 -12.56 -0.93
C ASP A 56 -10.99 -12.48 -2.16
N GLY A 57 -10.59 -13.12 -3.24
CA GLY A 57 -11.35 -13.05 -4.48
C GLY A 57 -12.68 -13.78 -4.42
N ASN A 58 -12.93 -14.54 -3.37
CA ASN A 58 -14.15 -15.33 -3.20
C ASN A 58 -15.05 -14.79 -2.11
N GLY A 59 -14.76 -13.59 -1.61
CA GLY A 59 -15.59 -12.96 -0.58
C GLY A 59 -15.23 -13.35 0.84
N GLY A 60 -14.18 -14.14 1.01
CA GLY A 60 -13.70 -14.48 2.35
C GLY A 60 -12.74 -13.44 2.88
N VAL A 61 -12.10 -13.75 3.99
CA VAL A 61 -11.12 -12.88 4.60
C VAL A 61 -9.81 -12.93 3.82
N GLY A 62 -9.25 -11.77 3.53
CA GLY A 62 -7.97 -11.67 2.86
C GLY A 62 -7.16 -10.53 3.46
N GLY A 63 -6.21 -10.01 2.71
CA GLY A 63 -5.40 -8.90 3.16
C GLY A 63 -3.96 -9.05 2.72
N PHE A 64 -3.13 -8.14 3.23
CA PHE A 64 -1.71 -8.16 2.92
C PHE A 64 -0.96 -9.10 3.85
N THR A 65 0.04 -9.79 3.30
CA THR A 65 0.99 -10.52 4.14
C THR A 65 1.87 -9.50 4.87
N PRO A 66 2.54 -9.91 5.95
CA PRO A 66 3.47 -9.01 6.63
C PRO A 66 4.53 -8.42 5.70
N GLN A 67 5.02 -9.21 4.74
CA GLN A 67 6.00 -8.72 3.78
C GLN A 67 5.40 -7.69 2.85
N GLU A 68 4.18 -7.91 2.41
CA GLU A 68 3.48 -6.96 1.54
C GLU A 68 3.16 -5.67 2.29
N ILE A 69 2.89 -5.77 3.58
CA ILE A 69 2.65 -4.58 4.40
C ILE A 69 3.91 -3.73 4.49
N GLU A 70 5.07 -4.37 4.64
CA GLU A 70 6.32 -3.61 4.65
C GLU A 70 6.56 -2.95 3.31
N GLN A 71 6.20 -3.63 2.24
CA GLN A 71 6.30 -3.05 0.90
C GLN A 71 5.37 -1.85 0.76
N LEU A 72 4.15 -1.96 1.24
CA LEU A 72 3.19 -0.85 1.20
C LEU A 72 3.67 0.31 2.07
N ARG A 73 4.19 0.02 3.25
CA ARG A 73 4.71 1.04 4.14
C ARG A 73 5.84 1.80 3.46
N GLY A 74 6.77 1.05 2.85
CA GLY A 74 7.87 1.68 2.12
C GLY A 74 7.40 2.53 0.95
N ALA A 75 6.36 2.05 0.26
CA ALA A 75 5.77 2.79 -0.85
C ALA A 75 5.20 4.13 -0.39
N LEU A 76 4.48 4.10 0.73
CA LEU A 76 3.90 5.33 1.27
C LEU A 76 4.96 6.29 1.76
N CYS A 77 6.03 5.77 2.36
CA CYS A 77 7.13 6.62 2.79
C CYS A 77 7.82 7.27 1.59
N ASP A 78 8.06 6.50 0.54
CA ASP A 78 8.68 7.05 -0.66
C ASP A 78 7.78 8.08 -1.32
N LEU A 79 6.49 7.80 -1.40
CA LEU A 79 5.53 8.75 -1.96
C LEU A 79 5.49 10.03 -1.13
N SER A 80 5.56 9.90 0.19
CA SER A 80 5.59 11.04 1.08
C SER A 80 6.80 11.93 0.78
N ASP A 81 7.95 11.32 0.56
CA ASP A 81 9.16 12.07 0.22
C ASP A 81 9.01 12.77 -1.12
N ARG A 82 8.38 12.10 -2.09
CA ARG A 82 8.13 12.71 -3.39
C ARG A 82 7.17 13.89 -3.28
N ILE A 83 6.15 13.76 -2.44
CA ILE A 83 5.21 14.84 -2.20
C ILE A 83 5.91 16.02 -1.55
N ARG A 84 6.78 15.74 -0.59
CA ARG A 84 7.52 16.81 0.08
C ARG A 84 8.43 17.54 -0.89
N ARG A 85 9.12 16.81 -1.76
CA ARG A 85 9.97 17.45 -2.75
C ARG A 85 9.17 18.32 -3.71
N ALA A 86 7.98 17.84 -4.10
CA ALA A 86 7.12 18.63 -4.97
C ALA A 86 6.66 19.90 -4.26
N ALA A 87 6.33 19.79 -2.99
CA ALA A 87 5.93 20.97 -2.22
C ALA A 87 7.07 21.97 -2.11
N ASP A 88 8.28 21.46 -1.89
CA ASP A 88 9.46 22.34 -1.79
C ASP A 88 9.71 23.05 -3.12
N ASN A 89 9.45 22.37 -4.24
CA ASN A 89 9.59 23.00 -5.56
C ASN A 89 8.58 24.10 -5.80
N LEU A 90 7.48 24.09 -5.06
CA LEU A 90 6.45 25.12 -5.17
C LEU A 90 6.64 26.24 -4.17
N SER A 91 7.70 26.18 -3.38
CA SER A 91 8.00 27.24 -2.42
C SER A 91 8.24 28.55 -3.18
N PRO A 92 7.74 29.68 -2.66
CA PRO A 92 7.96 30.97 -3.31
C PRO A 92 9.45 31.26 -3.55
N ALA A 93 10.30 30.83 -2.64
CA ALA A 93 11.73 31.06 -2.78
C ALA A 93 12.32 30.26 -3.94
N SER A 94 11.72 29.11 -4.29
CA SER A 94 12.18 28.30 -5.40
C SER A 94 11.63 28.79 -6.74
N ILE A 95 10.46 29.40 -6.70
CA ILE A 95 9.76 29.82 -7.91
C ILE A 95 10.17 31.19 -8.38
N LEU A 96 10.38 32.10 -7.45
CA LEU A 96 10.68 33.47 -7.80
C LEU A 96 12.09 33.60 -8.33
N PRO A 97 12.26 34.38 -9.38
CA PRO A 97 13.57 34.53 -10.06
C PRO A 97 14.44 35.55 -9.36
N TYR A 98 15.02 35.18 -8.32
CA TYR A 98 15.99 36.05 -7.68
C TYR A 98 17.37 35.72 -8.10
#